data_3ee9091973e131cf77c0bb24f7131d3c
#
_entry.id   3ee9091973e131cf77c0bb24f7131d3c
#
_cell.length_a   1.000
_cell.length_b   1.000
_cell.length_c   1.000
_cell.angle_alpha   90.00
_cell.angle_beta   90.00
_cell.angle_gamma   90.00
#
_symmetry.space_group_name_H-M   'P 1'
#
loop_
_entity.id
_entity.type
_entity.pdbx_description
1 polymer ?
#
loop_
_entity_poly.entity_id
_entity_poly.type
_entity_poly.pdbx_seq_one_letter_code
_entity_poly.pdbx_strand_id
1 'polypeptide(L)'
;LEALSSENVTTAHHEEWIHYCKQNKQKHPFKYDKNEDDTFSKPQKAIEYIGKITNGDAIVTTDVGQHQMWAAQFYPFKDHGQWVTSDGLGTMGFGIPSAIGAQLASPDKTVVCFVGDGGFQMTNQEMALLPEYNLNVKIVLINNGTLGMVKQWQDKFFNQRFSHSVFNDQPDSVSYTHL
;
A
#
# COMPACT_ATOMS: atom_id res chain seq x y z
N LEU A 1 -7.20 26.36 8.45
CA LEU A 1 -8.05 25.69 9.46
C LEU A 1 -8.99 26.69 10.15
N GLU A 2 -8.52 27.88 10.53
CA GLU A 2 -9.36 28.94 11.15
C GLU A 2 -10.50 29.40 10.23
N ALA A 3 -10.26 29.53 8.93
CA ALA A 3 -11.29 29.90 7.95
C ALA A 3 -12.40 28.83 7.82
N LEU A 4 -12.08 27.55 8.02
CA LEU A 4 -13.05 26.45 8.00
C LEU A 4 -13.85 26.34 9.29
N SER A 5 -13.29 26.80 10.42
CA SER A 5 -13.99 26.80 11.72
C SER A 5 -14.98 27.95 11.87
N SER A 6 -14.82 29.03 11.07
CA SER A 6 -15.72 30.19 11.09
C SER A 6 -16.96 30.04 10.20
N GLU A 7 -16.95 29.09 9.27
CA GLU A 7 -18.10 28.74 8.46
C GLU A 7 -18.78 27.48 9.05
N ASN A 8 -20.09 27.55 9.24
CA ASN A 8 -20.91 26.38 9.59
C ASN A 8 -20.91 25.42 8.38
N VAL A 9 -19.80 24.73 8.13
CA VAL A 9 -19.72 23.69 7.12
C VAL A 9 -20.54 22.51 7.62
N THR A 10 -21.80 22.49 7.25
CA THR A 10 -22.69 21.36 7.55
C THR A 10 -22.45 20.26 6.50
N THR A 11 -22.38 19.02 6.92
CA THR A 11 -22.30 17.83 6.04
C THR A 11 -23.53 17.66 5.16
N ALA A 12 -24.61 18.40 5.42
CA ALA A 12 -25.89 18.32 4.70
C ALA A 12 -25.79 18.60 3.19
N HIS A 13 -24.81 19.41 2.77
CA HIS A 13 -24.64 19.74 1.35
C HIS A 13 -23.95 18.62 0.52
N HIS A 14 -23.48 17.55 1.16
CA HIS A 14 -22.74 16.48 0.47
C HIS A 14 -23.49 15.15 0.41
N GLU A 15 -24.71 15.07 0.91
CA GLU A 15 -25.46 13.81 0.96
C GLU A 15 -25.71 13.20 -0.43
N GLU A 16 -26.07 14.04 -1.41
CA GLU A 16 -26.26 13.58 -2.79
C GLU A 16 -24.97 13.03 -3.40
N TRP A 17 -23.85 13.72 -3.16
CA TRP A 17 -22.53 13.27 -3.62
C TRP A 17 -22.10 11.97 -2.94
N ILE A 18 -22.29 11.86 -1.65
CA ILE A 18 -22.00 10.64 -0.87
C ILE A 18 -22.86 9.48 -1.39
N HIS A 19 -24.14 9.74 -1.64
CA HIS A 19 -25.05 8.75 -2.21
C HIS A 19 -24.59 8.30 -3.61
N TYR A 20 -24.24 9.22 -4.47
CA TYR A 20 -23.72 8.95 -5.80
C TYR A 20 -22.43 8.11 -5.76
N CYS A 21 -21.48 8.46 -4.88
CA CYS A 21 -20.26 7.69 -4.70
C CYS A 21 -20.53 6.25 -4.21
N LYS A 22 -21.47 6.09 -3.25
CA LYS A 22 -21.88 4.77 -2.77
C LYS A 22 -22.52 3.92 -3.86
N GLN A 23 -23.40 4.51 -4.67
CA GLN A 23 -24.01 3.80 -5.81
C GLN A 23 -22.97 3.37 -6.85
N ASN A 24 -22.02 4.25 -7.19
CA ASN A 24 -20.95 3.91 -8.13
C ASN A 24 -20.04 2.80 -7.59
N LYS A 25 -19.71 2.84 -6.31
CA LYS A 25 -18.92 1.77 -5.67
C LYS A 25 -19.64 0.41 -5.73
N GLN A 26 -20.96 0.40 -5.58
CA GLN A 26 -21.76 -0.82 -5.70
C GLN A 26 -21.88 -1.30 -7.14
N LYS A 27 -22.05 -0.37 -8.09
CA LYS A 27 -22.19 -0.67 -9.52
C LYS A 27 -20.88 -1.12 -10.15
N HIS A 28 -19.77 -0.58 -9.70
CA HIS A 28 -18.43 -0.81 -10.24
C HIS A 28 -17.45 -1.24 -9.13
N PRO A 29 -17.67 -2.38 -8.45
CA PRO A 29 -16.76 -2.84 -7.41
C PRO A 29 -15.40 -3.23 -8.01
N PHE A 30 -14.33 -3.00 -7.26
CA PHE A 30 -13.02 -3.54 -7.60
C PHE A 30 -13.08 -5.08 -7.58
N LYS A 31 -12.57 -5.71 -8.63
CA LYS A 31 -12.59 -7.16 -8.80
C LYS A 31 -11.22 -7.67 -9.24
N TYR A 32 -10.89 -8.86 -8.83
CA TYR A 32 -9.78 -9.65 -9.36
C TYR A 32 -10.24 -11.12 -9.44
N ASP A 33 -9.59 -11.92 -10.28
CA ASP A 33 -9.93 -13.34 -10.40
C ASP A 33 -9.57 -14.08 -9.12
N LYS A 34 -10.57 -14.64 -8.46
CA LYS A 34 -10.43 -15.43 -7.23
C LYS A 34 -10.42 -16.92 -7.61
N ASN A 35 -9.27 -17.43 -8.05
CA ASN A 35 -9.10 -18.86 -8.20
C ASN A 35 -8.91 -19.49 -6.82
N GLU A 36 -9.68 -20.53 -6.49
CA GLU A 36 -9.68 -21.15 -5.15
C GLU A 36 -8.35 -21.85 -4.82
N ASP A 37 -7.65 -22.35 -5.82
CA ASP A 37 -6.38 -23.08 -5.66
C ASP A 37 -5.15 -22.19 -5.48
N ASP A 38 -5.31 -20.87 -5.54
CA ASP A 38 -4.22 -19.93 -5.56
C ASP A 38 -3.90 -19.42 -4.13
N THR A 39 -3.10 -20.19 -3.41
CA THR A 39 -2.57 -19.79 -2.11
C THR A 39 -1.52 -18.68 -2.31
N PHE A 40 -1.92 -17.41 -2.09
CA PHE A 40 -1.03 -16.22 -2.04
C PHE A 40 -0.37 -15.75 -3.34
N SER A 41 -0.68 -16.28 -4.51
CA SER A 41 -0.11 -15.78 -5.76
C SER A 41 -0.65 -14.41 -6.19
N LYS A 42 -1.78 -13.95 -5.62
CA LYS A 42 -2.38 -12.66 -5.95
C LYS A 42 -2.21 -11.65 -4.82
N PRO A 43 -1.52 -10.53 -5.08
CA PRO A 43 -1.32 -9.46 -4.08
C PRO A 43 -2.62 -8.97 -3.44
N GLN A 44 -3.68 -8.86 -4.22
CA GLN A 44 -5.00 -8.44 -3.74
C GLN A 44 -5.55 -9.37 -2.65
N LYS A 45 -5.37 -10.69 -2.82
CA LYS A 45 -5.81 -11.70 -1.84
C LYS A 45 -5.02 -11.58 -0.53
N ALA A 46 -3.71 -11.36 -0.63
CA ALA A 46 -2.86 -11.14 0.54
C ALA A 46 -3.27 -9.88 1.31
N ILE A 47 -3.56 -8.78 0.59
CA ILE A 47 -4.01 -7.52 1.19
C ILE A 47 -5.36 -7.68 1.88
N GLU A 48 -6.34 -8.33 1.22
CA GLU A 48 -7.65 -8.63 1.84
C GLU A 48 -7.49 -9.51 3.10
N TYR A 49 -6.59 -10.49 3.06
CA TYR A 49 -6.34 -11.37 4.19
C TYR A 49 -5.74 -10.62 5.39
N ILE A 50 -4.75 -9.77 5.13
CA ILE A 50 -4.16 -8.89 6.16
C ILE A 50 -5.22 -7.94 6.71
N GLY A 51 -6.06 -7.37 5.85
CA GLY A 51 -7.18 -6.54 6.27
C GLY A 51 -8.16 -7.27 7.21
N LYS A 52 -8.41 -8.56 6.97
CA LYS A 52 -9.24 -9.40 7.87
C LYS A 52 -8.54 -9.67 9.21
N ILE A 53 -7.25 -10.03 9.20
CA ILE A 53 -6.50 -10.30 10.45
C ILE A 53 -6.41 -9.05 11.31
N THR A 54 -6.15 -7.90 10.72
CA THR A 54 -6.07 -6.61 11.42
C THR A 54 -7.45 -6.01 11.70
N ASN A 55 -8.50 -6.68 11.27
CA ASN A 55 -9.87 -6.15 11.34
C ASN A 55 -10.00 -4.75 10.72
N GLY A 56 -9.16 -4.41 9.73
CA GLY A 56 -9.12 -3.09 9.10
C GLY A 56 -8.69 -1.95 10.03
N ASP A 57 -8.02 -2.23 11.14
CA ASP A 57 -7.67 -1.23 12.17
C ASP A 57 -6.15 -0.90 12.21
N ALA A 58 -5.37 -1.42 11.29
CA ALA A 58 -3.96 -1.08 11.20
C ALA A 58 -3.73 0.27 10.50
N ILE A 59 -2.62 0.93 10.85
CA ILE A 59 -2.04 1.97 10.02
C ILE A 59 -1.33 1.28 8.87
N VAL A 60 -1.70 1.61 7.66
CA VAL A 60 -1.13 1.06 6.43
C VAL A 60 -0.22 2.08 5.79
N THR A 61 1.05 1.74 5.68
CA THR A 61 1.99 2.51 4.87
C THR A 61 2.26 1.78 3.56
N THR A 62 2.52 2.51 2.50
CA THR A 62 2.91 1.89 1.23
C THR A 62 4.11 2.56 0.62
N ASP A 63 4.89 1.75 -0.08
CA ASP A 63 5.78 2.25 -1.11
C ASP A 63 5.00 2.57 -2.40
N VAL A 64 5.67 3.03 -3.44
CA VAL A 64 5.05 3.45 -4.69
C VAL A 64 5.12 2.35 -5.74
N GLY A 65 3.97 2.00 -6.31
CA GLY A 65 3.86 0.98 -7.36
C GLY A 65 2.46 0.34 -7.42
N GLN A 66 2.35 -0.79 -8.10
CA GLN A 66 1.08 -1.52 -8.20
C GLN A 66 0.53 -1.94 -6.82
N HIS A 67 1.42 -2.33 -5.90
CA HIS A 67 1.06 -2.68 -4.52
C HIS A 67 0.36 -1.53 -3.77
N GLN A 68 0.77 -0.28 -4.01
CA GLN A 68 0.11 0.92 -3.49
C GLN A 68 -1.34 0.99 -3.96
N MET A 69 -1.57 0.84 -5.28
CA MET A 69 -2.93 0.85 -5.85
C MET A 69 -3.78 -0.28 -5.30
N TRP A 70 -3.24 -1.49 -5.18
CA TRP A 70 -3.97 -2.63 -4.64
C TRP A 70 -4.28 -2.48 -3.15
N ALA A 71 -3.37 -1.93 -2.36
CA ALA A 71 -3.62 -1.64 -0.94
C ALA A 71 -4.76 -0.62 -0.79
N ALA A 72 -4.75 0.46 -1.58
CA ALA A 72 -5.83 1.44 -1.58
C ALA A 72 -7.20 0.86 -1.98
N GLN A 73 -7.21 -0.13 -2.89
CA GLN A 73 -8.43 -0.73 -3.41
C GLN A 73 -9.02 -1.84 -2.53
N PHE A 74 -8.16 -2.65 -1.91
CA PHE A 74 -8.57 -3.92 -1.29
C PHE A 74 -8.38 -3.99 0.23
N TYR A 75 -7.64 -3.04 0.84
CA TYR A 75 -7.58 -2.96 2.30
C TYR A 75 -8.84 -2.28 2.86
N PRO A 76 -9.52 -2.86 3.87
CA PRO A 76 -10.78 -2.34 4.39
C PRO A 76 -10.57 -1.24 5.43
N PHE A 77 -10.10 -0.07 5.01
CA PHE A 77 -9.91 1.08 5.90
C PHE A 77 -11.19 1.48 6.62
N LYS A 78 -11.09 1.80 7.89
CA LYS A 78 -12.21 2.20 8.75
C LYS A 78 -12.18 3.67 9.12
N ASP A 79 -10.99 4.25 9.21
CA ASP A 79 -10.83 5.58 9.77
C ASP A 79 -9.83 6.43 8.96
N HIS A 80 -9.89 7.74 9.19
CA HIS A 80 -8.94 8.69 8.63
C HIS A 80 -7.56 8.50 9.28
N GLY A 81 -6.51 8.81 8.55
CA GLY A 81 -5.14 8.70 9.08
C GLY A 81 -4.56 7.28 9.12
N GLN A 82 -5.32 6.27 8.68
CA GLN A 82 -4.80 4.91 8.54
C GLN A 82 -3.96 4.71 7.27
N TRP A 83 -4.00 5.64 6.33
CA TRP A 83 -3.31 5.56 5.04
C TRP A 83 -2.16 6.55 4.96
N VAL A 84 -0.94 6.03 4.84
CA VAL A 84 0.29 6.82 4.75
C VAL A 84 1.07 6.41 3.50
N THR A 85 1.14 7.30 2.53
CA THR A 85 1.75 7.01 1.23
C THR A 85 2.26 8.28 0.56
N SER A 86 3.16 8.14 -0.42
CA SER A 86 3.65 9.24 -1.24
C SER A 86 2.75 9.43 -2.46
N ASP A 87 1.62 10.12 -2.30
CA ASP A 87 0.66 10.34 -3.41
C ASP A 87 1.11 11.44 -4.38
N GLY A 88 1.76 12.48 -3.88
CA GLY A 88 2.10 13.65 -4.69
C GLY A 88 3.30 13.41 -5.61
N LEU A 89 4.46 13.15 -5.04
CA LEU A 89 5.70 12.93 -5.78
C LEU A 89 5.90 11.48 -6.22
N GLY A 90 5.20 10.52 -5.61
CA GLY A 90 5.35 9.11 -5.95
C GLY A 90 6.76 8.58 -5.66
N THR A 91 7.30 8.88 -4.48
CA THR A 91 8.67 8.56 -4.12
C THR A 91 8.82 7.08 -3.78
N MET A 92 9.50 6.32 -4.61
CA MET A 92 9.91 4.96 -4.29
C MET A 92 10.94 4.96 -3.14
N GLY A 93 10.85 3.96 -2.25
CA GLY A 93 11.63 3.91 -1.02
C GLY A 93 10.95 4.61 0.18
N PHE A 94 9.77 5.19 0.01
CA PHE A 94 9.01 5.86 1.07
C PHE A 94 8.43 4.88 2.10
N GLY A 95 8.10 3.65 1.69
CA GLY A 95 7.28 2.72 2.46
C GLY A 95 7.86 2.36 3.83
N ILE A 96 9.09 1.87 3.89
CA ILE A 96 9.74 1.43 5.14
C ILE A 96 10.00 2.60 6.10
N PRO A 97 10.64 3.71 5.68
CA PRO A 97 10.84 4.86 6.56
C PRO A 97 9.53 5.42 7.12
N SER A 98 8.49 5.48 6.31
CA SER A 98 7.18 5.97 6.76
C SER A 98 6.52 5.02 7.76
N ALA A 99 6.71 3.70 7.62
CA ALA A 99 6.23 2.71 8.58
C ALA A 99 6.93 2.84 9.95
N ILE A 100 8.23 3.08 9.94
CA ILE A 100 9.01 3.36 11.15
C ILE A 100 8.46 4.61 11.84
N GLY A 101 8.29 5.70 11.09
CA GLY A 101 7.73 6.94 11.62
C GLY A 101 6.30 6.76 12.17
N ALA A 102 5.45 6.02 11.47
CA ALA A 102 4.09 5.72 11.91
C ALA A 102 4.06 4.90 13.21
N GLN A 103 4.98 3.90 13.33
CA GLN A 103 5.06 3.09 14.55
C GLN A 103 5.59 3.89 15.74
N LEU A 104 6.56 4.79 15.53
CA LEU A 104 7.04 5.70 16.57
C LEU A 104 5.96 6.67 17.03
N ALA A 105 5.17 7.19 16.09
CA ALA A 105 4.08 8.11 16.40
C ALA A 105 2.86 7.42 17.04
N SER A 106 2.69 6.12 16.82
CA SER A 106 1.54 5.33 17.27
C SER A 106 2.00 3.97 17.79
N PRO A 107 2.68 3.92 18.95
CA PRO A 107 3.32 2.69 19.46
C PRO A 107 2.32 1.57 19.76
N ASP A 108 1.09 1.91 20.11
CA ASP A 108 0.03 0.95 20.47
C ASP A 108 -0.76 0.44 19.25
N LYS A 109 -0.50 0.97 18.06
CA LYS A 109 -1.18 0.57 16.83
C LYS A 109 -0.36 -0.46 16.06
N THR A 110 -1.07 -1.36 15.37
CA THR A 110 -0.43 -2.22 14.37
C THR A 110 -0.10 -1.40 13.14
N VAL A 111 1.15 -1.44 12.69
CA VAL A 111 1.59 -0.81 11.44
C VAL A 111 1.93 -1.90 10.43
N VAL A 112 1.34 -1.81 9.25
CA VAL A 112 1.60 -2.71 8.11
C VAL A 112 2.14 -1.90 6.94
N CYS A 113 3.31 -2.28 6.44
CA CYS A 113 3.94 -1.69 5.28
C CYS A 113 3.79 -2.61 4.07
N PHE A 114 3.07 -2.18 3.04
CA PHE A 114 3.10 -2.87 1.75
C PHE A 114 4.18 -2.25 0.87
N VAL A 115 5.13 -3.04 0.45
CA VAL A 115 6.28 -2.59 -0.34
C VAL A 115 6.53 -3.54 -1.51
N GLY A 116 6.88 -2.98 -2.67
CA GLY A 116 7.35 -3.77 -3.82
C GLY A 116 8.84 -4.04 -3.72
N ASP A 117 9.31 -5.04 -4.46
CA ASP A 117 10.71 -5.44 -4.52
C ASP A 117 11.66 -4.30 -4.89
N GLY A 118 11.31 -3.48 -5.88
CA GLY A 118 12.11 -2.32 -6.27
C GLY A 118 12.19 -1.25 -5.17
N GLY A 119 11.07 -0.89 -4.55
CA GLY A 119 11.03 0.08 -3.46
C GLY A 119 11.72 -0.43 -2.18
N PHE A 120 11.57 -1.72 -1.88
CA PHE A 120 12.22 -2.37 -0.77
C PHE A 120 13.76 -2.23 -0.83
N GLN A 121 14.34 -2.47 -2.00
CA GLN A 121 15.79 -2.39 -2.17
C GLN A 121 16.35 -0.95 -2.00
N MET A 122 15.53 0.06 -2.17
CA MET A 122 15.99 1.46 -2.06
C MET A 122 16.25 1.88 -0.61
N THR A 123 15.52 1.30 0.35
CA THR A 123 15.57 1.75 1.77
C THR A 123 15.53 0.59 2.77
N ASN A 124 15.88 -0.63 2.36
CA ASN A 124 15.88 -1.78 3.26
C ASN A 124 16.85 -1.65 4.43
N GLN A 125 17.93 -0.86 4.28
CA GLN A 125 18.87 -0.56 5.35
C GLN A 125 18.20 0.10 6.56
N GLU A 126 17.09 0.81 6.36
CA GLU A 126 16.33 1.44 7.44
C GLU A 126 15.70 0.42 8.40
N MET A 127 15.59 -0.85 7.98
CA MET A 127 15.12 -1.92 8.87
C MET A 127 16.03 -2.13 10.08
N ALA A 128 17.27 -1.66 10.05
CA ALA A 128 18.16 -1.68 11.21
C ALA A 128 17.56 -0.94 12.43
N LEU A 129 16.70 0.05 12.19
CA LEU A 129 16.02 0.80 13.24
C LEU A 129 14.92 -0.01 13.94
N LEU A 130 14.40 -1.06 13.32
CA LEU A 130 13.31 -1.86 13.90
C LEU A 130 13.74 -2.54 15.21
N PRO A 131 14.85 -3.29 15.26
CA PRO A 131 15.33 -3.85 16.53
C PRO A 131 15.90 -2.78 17.47
N GLU A 132 16.54 -1.73 16.95
CA GLU A 132 17.13 -0.68 17.78
C GLU A 132 16.08 0.04 18.64
N TYR A 133 14.91 0.34 18.06
CA TYR A 133 13.81 1.01 18.74
C TYR A 133 12.68 0.06 19.17
N ASN A 134 12.88 -1.25 19.07
CA ASN A 134 11.89 -2.28 19.38
C ASN A 134 10.53 -2.03 18.66
N LEU A 135 10.57 -1.72 17.36
CA LEU A 135 9.40 -1.39 16.57
C LEU A 135 8.76 -2.64 15.95
N ASN A 136 7.47 -2.80 16.15
CA ASN A 136 6.72 -3.98 15.70
C ASN A 136 6.04 -3.77 14.33
N VAL A 137 6.75 -3.20 13.38
CA VAL A 137 6.26 -3.02 12.00
C VAL A 137 6.13 -4.36 11.28
N LYS A 138 5.03 -4.55 10.56
CA LYS A 138 4.79 -5.72 9.71
C LYS A 138 5.08 -5.33 8.26
N ILE A 139 6.16 -5.86 7.68
CA ILE A 139 6.54 -5.58 6.29
C ILE A 139 6.00 -6.71 5.41
N VAL A 140 5.22 -6.34 4.41
CA VAL A 140 4.63 -7.23 3.41
C VAL A 140 5.26 -6.92 2.05
N LEU A 141 6.22 -7.72 1.66
CA LEU A 141 6.92 -7.60 0.40
C LEU A 141 6.10 -8.25 -0.73
N ILE A 142 5.72 -7.44 -1.71
CA ILE A 142 5.07 -7.86 -2.94
C ILE A 142 6.14 -7.95 -4.03
N ASN A 143 6.72 -9.14 -4.17
CA ASN A 143 7.79 -9.39 -5.14
C ASN A 143 7.21 -9.89 -6.46
N ASN A 144 7.33 -9.09 -7.50
CA ASN A 144 6.92 -9.44 -8.86
C ASN A 144 8.06 -9.36 -9.89
N GLY A 145 9.30 -9.12 -9.44
CA GLY A 145 10.49 -9.02 -10.30
C GLY A 145 10.45 -7.84 -11.28
N THR A 146 9.62 -6.83 -11.01
CA THR A 146 9.46 -5.70 -11.94
C THR A 146 9.14 -4.39 -11.23
N LEU A 147 9.47 -3.27 -11.88
CA LEU A 147 8.83 -1.98 -11.59
C LEU A 147 7.42 -2.02 -12.20
N GLY A 148 6.49 -2.67 -11.48
CA GLY A 148 5.23 -3.14 -12.03
C GLY A 148 4.34 -2.05 -12.63
N MET A 149 4.31 -0.85 -12.07
CA MET A 149 3.54 0.26 -12.62
C MET A 149 4.15 0.77 -13.94
N VAL A 150 5.47 0.88 -14.01
CA VAL A 150 6.18 1.28 -15.23
C VAL A 150 6.00 0.22 -16.32
N LYS A 151 6.19 -1.05 -15.97
CA LYS A 151 5.96 -2.18 -16.90
C LYS A 151 4.54 -2.18 -17.46
N GLN A 152 3.54 -1.93 -16.63
CA GLN A 152 2.14 -1.85 -17.04
C GLN A 152 1.88 -0.76 -18.10
N TRP A 153 2.55 0.40 -17.98
CA TRP A 153 2.49 1.45 -18.98
C TRP A 153 3.18 1.05 -20.29
N GLN A 154 4.33 0.41 -20.18
CA GLN A 154 5.05 -0.10 -21.35
C GLN A 154 4.25 -1.18 -22.09
N ASP A 155 3.54 -2.04 -21.37
CA ASP A 155 2.60 -3.00 -21.95
C ASP A 155 1.48 -2.31 -22.74
N LYS A 156 0.83 -1.33 -22.11
CA LYS A 156 -0.40 -0.72 -22.68
C LYS A 156 -0.14 0.27 -23.79
N PHE A 157 0.91 1.07 -23.68
CA PHE A 157 1.10 2.25 -24.52
C PHE A 157 2.36 2.20 -25.38
N PHE A 158 3.27 1.28 -25.12
CA PHE A 158 4.57 1.20 -25.80
C PHE A 158 4.84 -0.14 -26.48
N ASN A 159 3.79 -0.89 -26.84
CA ASN A 159 3.88 -2.18 -27.55
C ASN A 159 4.85 -3.16 -26.88
N GLN A 160 4.81 -3.25 -25.53
CA GLN A 160 5.66 -4.13 -24.75
C GLN A 160 7.18 -3.89 -24.91
N ARG A 161 7.55 -2.68 -25.29
CA ARG A 161 8.95 -2.25 -25.29
C ARG A 161 9.44 -2.00 -23.87
N PHE A 162 9.79 -3.09 -23.17
CA PHE A 162 10.31 -3.00 -21.81
C PHE A 162 11.71 -2.37 -21.80
N SER A 163 11.90 -1.37 -20.97
CA SER A 163 13.18 -0.73 -20.76
C SER A 163 13.37 -0.48 -19.26
N HIS A 164 14.35 -1.15 -18.67
CA HIS A 164 14.74 -1.03 -17.25
C HIS A 164 13.58 -1.22 -16.24
N SER A 165 12.55 -1.94 -16.62
CA SER A 165 11.37 -2.20 -15.77
C SER A 165 11.22 -3.66 -15.34
N VAL A 166 12.03 -4.55 -15.87
CA VAL A 166 12.07 -5.98 -15.55
C VAL A 166 13.43 -6.30 -14.95
N PHE A 167 13.44 -6.99 -13.84
CA PHE A 167 14.65 -7.39 -13.15
C PHE A 167 14.98 -8.84 -13.49
N ASN A 168 16.15 -9.08 -14.08
CA ASN A 168 16.57 -10.42 -14.47
C ASN A 168 17.34 -11.17 -13.39
N ASP A 169 18.05 -10.44 -12.51
CA ASP A 169 18.95 -10.99 -11.49
C ASP A 169 18.81 -10.25 -10.16
N GLN A 170 17.60 -10.25 -9.59
CA GLN A 170 17.44 -9.70 -8.24
C GLN A 170 17.91 -10.68 -7.18
N PRO A 171 18.61 -10.22 -6.13
CA PRO A 171 18.84 -11.05 -4.96
C PRO A 171 17.48 -11.43 -4.35
N ASP A 172 17.35 -12.69 -3.94
CA ASP A 172 16.13 -13.17 -3.29
C ASP A 172 15.95 -12.46 -1.95
N SER A 173 14.95 -11.59 -1.90
CA SER A 173 14.63 -10.80 -0.70
C SER A 173 14.15 -11.67 0.48
N VAL A 174 13.81 -12.93 0.23
CA VAL A 174 13.37 -13.89 1.27
C VAL A 174 14.53 -14.32 2.15
N SER A 175 15.77 -14.26 1.65
CA SER A 175 16.97 -14.65 2.40
C SER A 175 17.21 -13.79 3.66
N TYR A 176 16.58 -12.65 3.77
CA TYR A 176 16.75 -11.72 4.90
C TYR A 176 15.78 -11.95 6.06
N THR A 177 14.84 -12.87 5.93
CA THR A 177 13.83 -13.15 6.97
C THR A 177 14.35 -14.05 8.09
N HIS A 178 15.61 -14.46 8.06
CA HIS A 178 16.24 -15.39 9.01
C HIS A 178 17.42 -14.79 9.78
N LEU A 179 17.57 -13.46 9.78
CA LEU A 179 18.58 -12.78 10.60
C LEU A 179 18.00 -12.32 11.92
#